data_17014912332bb25839497152cffa3f33
#
_entry.id   17014912332bb25839497152cffa3f33
#
_cell.length_a   1.000
_cell.length_b   1.000
_cell.length_c   1.000
_cell.angle_alpha   90.00
_cell.angle_beta   90.00
_cell.angle_gamma   90.00
#
_symmetry.space_group_name_H-M   'P 1'
#
loop_
_entity.id
_entity.type
_entity.pdbx_description
1 polymer ?
#
loop_
_entity_poly.entity_id
_entity_poly.type
_entity_poly.pdbx_seq_one_letter_code
_entity_poly.pdbx_strand_id
1 'polypeptide(L)'
;MLTTLDKKTALVVIDLQDGIVKMSTVHPGPAIVRQSARLVDAFRKAGLPIVIVNVVPFGAASGKVRTQAPGMPKDEAAQKQARAAMEAAGFFTIVPELGSRPEDIYVTKKTWSAFYDTDLEQRLRELGVTNIVLCGIATSIGVEGTARAAYERGFNVSFVEDAMTDLLASAHENSLTAIFPRLGEVGTTDSVVELLEKR
;
A
#
# COMPACT_ATOMS: atom_id res chain seq x y z
N MET A 1 -17.23 -8.17 5.77
CA MET A 1 -17.20 -7.31 6.99
C MET A 1 -16.00 -7.73 7.82
N LEU A 2 -15.21 -6.77 8.33
CA LEU A 2 -14.06 -7.05 9.18
C LEU A 2 -14.54 -7.49 10.58
N THR A 3 -14.12 -8.67 11.03
CA THR A 3 -14.60 -9.27 12.28
C THR A 3 -13.59 -9.18 13.41
N THR A 4 -12.29 -9.22 13.10
CA THR A 4 -11.23 -9.21 14.11
C THR A 4 -9.90 -8.73 13.52
N LEU A 5 -8.98 -8.35 14.39
CA LEU A 5 -7.57 -8.14 14.09
C LEU A 5 -6.73 -8.98 15.04
N ASP A 6 -5.69 -9.63 14.54
CA ASP A 6 -4.77 -10.42 15.37
C ASP A 6 -4.02 -9.53 16.38
N LYS A 7 -3.62 -10.10 17.52
CA LYS A 7 -2.82 -9.35 18.51
C LYS A 7 -1.54 -8.74 17.92
N LYS A 8 -0.94 -9.41 16.96
CA LYS A 8 0.27 -8.99 16.23
C LYS A 8 -0.12 -8.55 14.82
N THR A 9 -0.71 -7.36 14.72
CA THR A 9 -1.16 -6.74 13.47
C THR A 9 -0.24 -5.58 13.11
N ALA A 10 0.05 -5.39 11.81
CA ALA A 10 0.75 -4.22 11.28
C ALA A 10 -0.12 -3.46 10.27
N LEU A 11 -0.04 -2.14 10.26
CA LEU A 11 -0.57 -1.33 9.17
C LEU A 11 0.45 -1.27 8.03
N VAL A 12 0.01 -1.49 6.79
CA VAL A 12 0.84 -1.38 5.59
C VAL A 12 0.20 -0.40 4.63
N VAL A 13 0.77 0.79 4.54
CA VAL A 13 0.28 1.91 3.72
C VAL A 13 1.00 1.90 2.38
N ILE A 14 0.25 1.74 1.29
CA ILE A 14 0.77 1.54 -0.06
C ILE A 14 0.78 2.87 -0.85
N ASP A 15 1.97 3.31 -1.22
CA ASP A 15 2.28 4.31 -2.25
C ASP A 15 1.53 5.66 -2.10
N LEU A 16 1.32 6.15 -0.89
CA LEU A 16 0.79 7.50 -0.65
C LEU A 16 1.91 8.54 -0.84
N GLN A 17 2.36 8.65 -2.09
CA GLN A 17 3.38 9.57 -2.57
C GLN A 17 2.74 10.75 -3.28
N ASP A 18 3.39 11.91 -3.23
CA ASP A 18 2.89 13.18 -3.79
C ASP A 18 2.45 13.03 -5.26
N GLY A 19 3.28 12.40 -6.09
CA GLY A 19 2.96 12.19 -7.49
C GLY A 19 1.81 11.21 -7.73
N ILE A 20 1.56 10.26 -6.83
CA ILE A 20 0.49 9.27 -6.96
C ILE A 20 -0.83 9.83 -6.42
N VAL A 21 -0.80 10.49 -5.28
CA VAL A 21 -2.00 11.09 -4.65
C VAL A 21 -2.65 12.16 -5.54
N LYS A 22 -1.86 12.83 -6.38
CA LYS A 22 -2.32 13.85 -7.35
C LYS A 22 -2.89 13.28 -8.66
N MET A 23 -2.80 11.97 -8.88
CA MET A 23 -3.36 11.35 -10.08
C MET A 23 -4.89 11.41 -10.08
N SER A 24 -5.49 11.34 -11.28
CA SER A 24 -6.94 11.21 -11.42
C SER A 24 -7.34 9.78 -11.04
N THR A 25 -8.02 9.64 -9.92
CA THR A 25 -8.45 8.36 -9.32
C THR A 25 -9.96 8.34 -9.11
N VAL A 26 -10.52 7.14 -8.91
CA VAL A 26 -11.97 6.91 -8.68
C VAL A 26 -12.47 7.69 -7.46
N HIS A 27 -11.73 7.62 -6.37
CA HIS A 27 -11.96 8.44 -5.17
C HIS A 27 -10.80 9.43 -5.02
N PRO A 28 -11.04 10.67 -4.60
CA PRO A 28 -9.99 11.70 -4.52
C PRO A 28 -8.82 11.27 -3.62
N GLY A 29 -7.59 11.32 -4.13
CA GLY A 29 -6.38 10.96 -3.38
C GLY A 29 -6.29 11.62 -2.00
N PRO A 30 -6.58 12.92 -1.82
CA PRO A 30 -6.60 13.55 -0.49
C PRO A 30 -7.61 12.94 0.50
N ALA A 31 -8.71 12.33 0.02
CA ALA A 31 -9.65 11.62 0.90
C ALA A 31 -9.02 10.32 1.41
N ILE A 32 -8.31 9.60 0.54
CA ILE A 32 -7.59 8.38 0.90
C ILE A 32 -6.48 8.69 1.92
N VAL A 33 -5.73 9.77 1.71
CA VAL A 33 -4.69 10.22 2.66
C VAL A 33 -5.30 10.49 4.04
N ARG A 34 -6.44 11.19 4.12
CA ARG A 34 -7.10 11.46 5.41
C ARG A 34 -7.52 10.18 6.14
N GLN A 35 -8.09 9.21 5.45
CA GLN A 35 -8.47 7.93 6.07
C GLN A 35 -7.23 7.12 6.49
N SER A 36 -6.21 7.09 5.65
CA SER A 36 -4.94 6.44 5.99
C SER A 36 -4.24 7.08 7.18
N ALA A 37 -4.29 8.41 7.30
CA ALA A 37 -3.75 9.13 8.47
C ALA A 37 -4.49 8.75 9.78
N ARG A 38 -5.83 8.57 9.73
CA ARG A 38 -6.61 8.07 10.87
C ARG A 38 -6.16 6.66 11.27
N LEU A 39 -5.89 5.78 10.30
CA LEU A 39 -5.33 4.45 10.59
C LEU A 39 -3.93 4.55 11.20
N VAL A 40 -3.05 5.38 10.66
CA VAL A 40 -1.71 5.62 11.22
C VAL A 40 -1.79 6.07 12.67
N ASP A 41 -2.67 7.01 12.99
CA ASP A 41 -2.87 7.48 14.37
C ASP A 41 -3.41 6.38 15.29
N ALA A 42 -4.37 5.58 14.83
CA ALA A 42 -4.95 4.49 15.62
C ALA A 42 -3.92 3.39 15.91
N PHE A 43 -3.13 2.98 14.90
CA PHE A 43 -2.06 1.99 15.08
C PHE A 43 -0.97 2.50 16.02
N ARG A 44 -0.61 3.77 15.90
CA ARG A 44 0.38 4.41 16.78
C ARG A 44 -0.10 4.47 18.23
N LYS A 45 -1.36 4.82 18.46
CA LYS A 45 -1.97 4.78 19.82
C LYS A 45 -1.99 3.38 20.40
N ALA A 46 -2.22 2.37 19.57
CA ALA A 46 -2.21 0.97 19.97
C ALA A 46 -0.79 0.37 20.14
N GLY A 47 0.28 1.13 19.84
CA GLY A 47 1.67 0.65 19.90
C GLY A 47 1.97 -0.45 18.87
N LEU A 48 1.30 -0.43 17.73
CA LEU A 48 1.41 -1.44 16.67
C LEU A 48 2.30 -0.95 15.52
N PRO A 49 2.99 -1.85 14.81
CA PRO A 49 3.87 -1.50 13.71
C PRO A 49 3.13 -0.80 12.56
N ILE A 50 3.79 0.22 12.00
CA ILE A 50 3.35 0.95 10.81
C ILE A 50 4.43 0.80 9.75
N VAL A 51 4.03 0.34 8.57
CA VAL A 51 4.88 0.19 7.39
C VAL A 51 4.45 1.21 6.34
N ILE A 52 5.37 2.08 5.97
CA ILE A 52 5.19 3.07 4.90
C ILE A 52 5.89 2.53 3.66
N VAL A 53 5.09 2.19 2.65
CA VAL A 53 5.61 1.67 1.38
C VAL A 53 5.60 2.78 0.34
N ASN A 54 6.71 2.92 -0.37
CA ASN A 54 6.79 3.76 -1.56
C ASN A 54 7.28 2.97 -2.77
N VAL A 55 6.87 3.36 -3.96
CA VAL A 55 7.31 2.76 -5.21
C VAL A 55 8.27 3.68 -5.96
N VAL A 56 9.42 3.13 -6.37
CA VAL A 56 10.35 3.73 -7.32
C VAL A 56 10.51 2.74 -8.47
N PRO A 57 9.68 2.82 -9.54
CA PRO A 57 9.49 1.76 -10.52
C PRO A 57 10.61 1.68 -11.57
N PHE A 58 11.85 1.77 -11.11
CA PHE A 58 13.04 1.73 -11.95
C PHE A 58 13.98 0.57 -11.56
N GLY A 59 14.58 -0.05 -12.56
CA GLY A 59 15.54 -1.14 -12.36
C GLY A 59 14.91 -2.50 -12.00
N ALA A 60 13.59 -2.64 -12.00
CA ALA A 60 12.94 -3.93 -11.81
C ALA A 60 12.99 -4.79 -13.08
N ALA A 61 13.05 -6.11 -12.90
CA ALA A 61 12.93 -7.06 -14.02
C ALA A 61 11.59 -6.91 -14.76
N SER A 62 10.51 -6.61 -14.04
CA SER A 62 9.18 -6.31 -14.60
C SER A 62 9.16 -5.15 -15.60
N GLY A 63 10.05 -4.16 -15.47
CA GLY A 63 10.18 -3.06 -16.40
C GLY A 63 10.67 -3.47 -17.80
N LYS A 64 11.21 -4.69 -17.95
CA LYS A 64 11.72 -5.24 -19.21
C LYS A 64 10.68 -6.11 -19.96
N VAL A 65 9.57 -6.50 -19.29
CA VAL A 65 8.56 -7.34 -19.92
C VAL A 65 7.69 -6.55 -20.88
N ARG A 66 7.09 -7.25 -21.85
CA ARG A 66 6.13 -6.67 -22.79
C ARG A 66 4.77 -6.51 -22.12
N THR A 67 4.22 -5.30 -22.15
CA THR A 67 2.89 -4.97 -21.66
C THR A 67 2.15 -4.15 -22.70
N GLN A 68 0.81 -4.19 -22.69
CA GLN A 68 -0.03 -3.32 -23.53
C GLN A 68 -0.25 -1.94 -22.90
N ALA A 69 -0.22 -1.87 -21.58
CA ALA A 69 -0.33 -0.58 -20.88
C ALA A 69 0.94 0.27 -21.09
N PRO A 70 0.80 1.59 -21.17
CA PRO A 70 1.95 2.49 -21.11
C PRO A 70 2.79 2.20 -19.86
N GLY A 71 4.09 2.07 -20.05
CA GLY A 71 5.02 1.75 -18.97
C GLY A 71 6.21 2.68 -18.97
N MET A 72 7.15 2.43 -18.07
CA MET A 72 8.42 3.14 -18.02
C MET A 72 9.21 2.93 -19.33
N PRO A 73 10.01 3.92 -19.77
CA PRO A 73 10.90 3.76 -20.89
C PRO A 73 11.75 2.49 -20.75
N LYS A 74 12.02 1.78 -21.86
CA LYS A 74 12.83 0.54 -21.83
C LYS A 74 14.32 0.81 -22.00
N ASP A 75 14.66 1.94 -22.60
CA ASP A 75 16.03 2.42 -22.75
C ASP A 75 16.57 2.95 -21.42
N GLU A 76 17.80 2.55 -21.06
CA GLU A 76 18.39 2.85 -19.75
C GLU A 76 18.65 4.36 -19.55
N ALA A 77 19.07 5.07 -20.61
CA ALA A 77 19.30 6.52 -20.53
C ALA A 77 17.99 7.27 -20.34
N ALA A 78 16.93 6.87 -21.07
CA ALA A 78 15.60 7.42 -20.91
C ALA A 78 15.00 7.11 -19.52
N GLN A 79 15.24 5.91 -18.96
CA GLN A 79 14.86 5.58 -17.59
C GLN A 79 15.55 6.49 -16.56
N LYS A 80 16.85 6.71 -16.72
CA LYS A 80 17.63 7.59 -15.84
C LYS A 80 17.12 9.03 -15.89
N GLN A 81 16.80 9.52 -17.08
CA GLN A 81 16.25 10.87 -17.27
C GLN A 81 14.84 10.97 -16.64
N ALA A 82 13.95 10.00 -16.91
CA ALA A 82 12.62 9.97 -16.35
C ALA A 82 12.64 9.93 -14.81
N ARG A 83 13.50 9.08 -14.24
CA ARG A 83 13.70 9.00 -12.79
C ARG A 83 14.13 10.34 -12.21
N ALA A 84 15.17 10.97 -12.78
CA ALA A 84 15.66 12.26 -12.31
C ALA A 84 14.59 13.36 -12.38
N ALA A 85 13.79 13.38 -13.43
CA ALA A 85 12.68 14.33 -13.58
C ALA A 85 11.57 14.10 -12.50
N MET A 86 11.22 12.84 -12.24
CA MET A 86 10.23 12.50 -11.20
C MET A 86 10.76 12.83 -9.79
N GLU A 87 12.02 12.56 -9.51
CA GLU A 87 12.68 12.94 -8.24
C GLU A 87 12.69 14.45 -8.03
N ALA A 88 13.07 15.21 -9.05
CA ALA A 88 13.08 16.67 -9.01
C ALA A 88 11.68 17.28 -8.83
N ALA A 89 10.65 16.60 -9.33
CA ALA A 89 9.25 16.97 -9.14
C ALA A 89 8.67 16.52 -7.78
N GLY A 90 9.45 15.85 -6.91
CA GLY A 90 8.99 15.33 -5.63
C GLY A 90 8.04 14.13 -5.73
N PHE A 91 7.94 13.49 -6.90
CA PHE A 91 6.95 12.43 -7.17
C PHE A 91 7.00 11.29 -6.14
N PHE A 92 8.20 10.96 -5.65
CA PHE A 92 8.41 9.82 -4.72
C PHE A 92 8.28 10.20 -3.24
N THR A 93 8.05 11.47 -2.92
CA THR A 93 7.93 11.94 -1.54
C THR A 93 6.63 11.44 -0.92
N ILE A 94 6.70 10.83 0.26
CA ILE A 94 5.52 10.47 1.04
C ILE A 94 4.81 11.77 1.46
N VAL A 95 3.50 11.82 1.29
CA VAL A 95 2.72 13.01 1.63
C VAL A 95 2.79 13.28 3.16
N PRO A 96 3.11 14.51 3.58
CA PRO A 96 3.29 14.82 5.01
C PRO A 96 2.01 14.67 5.83
N GLU A 97 0.85 14.81 5.20
CA GLU A 97 -0.47 14.65 5.83
C GLU A 97 -0.72 13.23 6.35
N LEU A 98 0.04 12.24 5.88
CA LEU A 98 -0.01 10.88 6.40
C LEU A 98 0.50 10.78 7.86
N GLY A 99 1.33 11.73 8.31
CA GLY A 99 1.89 11.75 9.65
C GLY A 99 2.91 10.63 9.92
N SER A 100 3.60 10.16 8.87
CA SER A 100 4.70 9.19 9.01
C SER A 100 5.86 9.75 9.82
N ARG A 101 6.58 8.88 10.53
CA ARG A 101 7.67 9.26 11.45
C ARG A 101 8.94 8.44 11.16
N PRO A 102 10.13 8.92 11.57
CA PRO A 102 11.39 8.18 11.36
C PRO A 102 11.43 6.78 11.96
N GLU A 103 10.67 6.52 13.02
CA GLU A 103 10.56 5.21 13.68
C GLU A 103 9.63 4.23 12.96
N ASP A 104 8.83 4.67 11.99
CA ASP A 104 8.00 3.80 11.16
C ASP A 104 8.90 2.95 10.24
N ILE A 105 8.39 1.80 9.80
CA ILE A 105 9.11 0.91 8.89
C ILE A 105 8.96 1.41 7.47
N TYR A 106 10.06 1.78 6.83
CA TYR A 106 10.04 2.22 5.42
C TYR A 106 10.47 1.10 4.50
N VAL A 107 9.68 0.88 3.44
CA VAL A 107 9.94 -0.11 2.40
C VAL A 107 9.83 0.55 1.02
N THR A 108 10.91 0.54 0.26
CA THR A 108 10.90 0.99 -1.13
C THR A 108 10.81 -0.20 -2.06
N LYS A 109 9.72 -0.30 -2.80
CA LYS A 109 9.52 -1.33 -3.81
C LYS A 109 9.76 -0.81 -5.23
N LYS A 110 9.99 -1.71 -6.17
CA LYS A 110 10.21 -1.39 -7.60
C LYS A 110 9.08 -1.87 -8.51
N THR A 111 8.14 -2.62 -7.98
CA THR A 111 7.03 -3.22 -8.72
C THR A 111 5.75 -3.26 -7.86
N TRP A 112 4.77 -4.08 -8.18
CA TRP A 112 3.45 -4.08 -7.56
C TRP A 112 3.47 -4.49 -6.08
N SER A 113 4.00 -5.68 -5.78
CA SER A 113 4.02 -6.20 -4.41
C SER A 113 5.10 -5.55 -3.56
N ALA A 114 4.75 -5.17 -2.32
CA ALA A 114 5.71 -4.72 -1.31
C ALA A 114 6.61 -5.84 -0.77
N PHE A 115 6.29 -7.11 -1.03
CA PHE A 115 7.12 -8.26 -0.65
C PHE A 115 8.17 -8.63 -1.70
N TYR A 116 8.03 -8.14 -2.95
CA TYR A 116 8.92 -8.55 -4.03
C TYR A 116 10.24 -7.79 -3.98
N ASP A 117 11.34 -8.50 -3.79
CA ASP A 117 12.71 -7.96 -3.72
C ASP A 117 12.88 -6.85 -2.65
N THR A 118 12.26 -7.10 -1.47
CA THR A 118 12.34 -6.23 -0.29
C THR A 118 12.54 -7.07 0.98
N ASP A 119 12.84 -6.42 2.11
CA ASP A 119 12.98 -7.03 3.42
C ASP A 119 11.68 -7.03 4.26
N LEU A 120 10.53 -6.67 3.65
CA LEU A 120 9.27 -6.53 4.37
C LEU A 120 8.88 -7.79 5.14
N GLU A 121 8.94 -8.97 4.50
CA GLU A 121 8.58 -10.23 5.17
C GLU A 121 9.43 -10.47 6.40
N GLN A 122 10.74 -10.33 6.28
CA GLN A 122 11.67 -10.51 7.39
C GLN A 122 11.31 -9.60 8.56
N ARG A 123 11.12 -8.30 8.31
CA ARG A 123 10.76 -7.32 9.35
C ARG A 123 9.45 -7.66 10.04
N LEU A 124 8.42 -8.05 9.28
CA LEU A 124 7.13 -8.44 9.85
C LEU A 124 7.25 -9.70 10.72
N ARG A 125 8.03 -10.71 10.26
CA ARG A 125 8.28 -11.94 11.03
C ARG A 125 9.05 -11.69 12.32
N GLU A 126 10.06 -10.84 12.29
CA GLU A 126 10.85 -10.45 13.48
C GLU A 126 9.97 -9.78 14.55
N LEU A 127 8.93 -9.03 14.14
CA LEU A 127 7.95 -8.44 15.04
C LEU A 127 6.84 -9.41 15.48
N GLY A 128 6.84 -10.64 14.93
CA GLY A 128 5.82 -11.64 15.17
C GLY A 128 4.47 -11.31 14.54
N VAL A 129 4.43 -10.45 13.53
CA VAL A 129 3.19 -10.04 12.85
C VAL A 129 2.56 -11.25 12.15
N THR A 130 1.26 -11.42 12.37
CA THR A 130 0.45 -12.47 11.75
C THR A 130 -0.68 -11.91 10.87
N ASN A 131 -1.04 -10.64 11.05
CA ASN A 131 -2.06 -9.95 10.28
C ASN A 131 -1.53 -8.62 9.76
N ILE A 132 -1.85 -8.28 8.51
CA ILE A 132 -1.58 -6.97 7.94
C ILE A 132 -2.89 -6.27 7.56
N VAL A 133 -2.99 -4.99 7.89
CA VAL A 133 -4.07 -4.10 7.44
C VAL A 133 -3.56 -3.28 6.28
N LEU A 134 -4.21 -3.39 5.11
CA LEU A 134 -3.79 -2.77 3.85
C LEU A 134 -4.67 -1.58 3.48
N CYS A 135 -4.03 -0.49 3.10
CA CYS A 135 -4.64 0.71 2.52
C CYS A 135 -3.70 1.36 1.50
N GLY A 136 -4.17 2.37 0.76
CA GLY A 136 -3.36 3.17 -0.16
C GLY A 136 -3.76 3.09 -1.64
N ILE A 137 -2.84 3.35 -2.57
CA ILE A 137 -3.05 3.50 -4.02
C ILE A 137 -2.03 2.67 -4.81
N ALA A 138 -2.40 1.90 -5.87
CA ALA A 138 -3.76 1.66 -6.36
C ALA A 138 -4.28 0.31 -5.88
N THR A 139 -5.61 0.23 -5.69
CA THR A 139 -6.32 -0.96 -5.19
C THR A 139 -5.95 -2.22 -5.96
N SER A 140 -6.08 -2.23 -7.30
CA SER A 140 -5.84 -3.40 -8.15
C SER A 140 -4.35 -3.64 -8.49
N ILE A 141 -3.46 -2.75 -8.07
CA ILE A 141 -2.03 -2.83 -8.40
C ILE A 141 -1.21 -3.09 -7.13
N GLY A 142 -0.87 -2.02 -6.40
CA GLY A 142 0.02 -2.10 -5.24
C GLY A 142 -0.64 -2.80 -4.05
N VAL A 143 -1.92 -2.50 -3.78
CA VAL A 143 -2.66 -3.10 -2.67
C VAL A 143 -2.93 -4.58 -2.96
N GLU A 144 -3.55 -4.92 -4.09
CA GLU A 144 -3.86 -6.31 -4.46
C GLU A 144 -2.59 -7.14 -4.65
N GLY A 145 -1.56 -6.61 -5.34
CA GLY A 145 -0.29 -7.32 -5.52
C GLY A 145 0.40 -7.66 -4.20
N THR A 146 0.33 -6.75 -3.22
CA THR A 146 0.84 -6.99 -1.87
C THR A 146 -0.02 -7.99 -1.11
N ALA A 147 -1.35 -7.88 -1.22
CA ALA A 147 -2.29 -8.79 -0.57
C ALA A 147 -2.14 -10.24 -1.01
N ARG A 148 -2.03 -10.49 -2.32
CA ARG A 148 -1.79 -11.83 -2.88
C ARG A 148 -0.50 -12.44 -2.33
N ALA A 149 0.57 -11.66 -2.33
CA ALA A 149 1.85 -12.09 -1.79
C ALA A 149 1.83 -12.34 -0.28
N ALA A 150 1.07 -11.55 0.49
CA ALA A 150 0.87 -11.75 1.93
C ALA A 150 0.10 -13.04 2.22
N TYR A 151 -1.01 -13.26 1.50
CA TYR A 151 -1.82 -14.48 1.61
C TYR A 151 -1.00 -15.74 1.35
N GLU A 152 -0.21 -15.77 0.27
CA GLU A 152 0.67 -16.90 -0.07
C GLU A 152 1.76 -17.17 0.98
N ARG A 153 2.09 -16.16 1.81
CA ARG A 153 3.02 -16.23 2.94
C ARG A 153 2.35 -16.55 4.28
N GLY A 154 1.03 -16.78 4.28
CA GLY A 154 0.27 -17.13 5.48
C GLY A 154 0.02 -15.97 6.44
N PHE A 155 -0.01 -14.71 5.95
CA PHE A 155 -0.52 -13.59 6.71
C PHE A 155 -2.04 -13.50 6.59
N ASN A 156 -2.74 -13.25 7.68
CA ASN A 156 -4.10 -12.74 7.63
C ASN A 156 -4.10 -11.34 7.00
N VAL A 157 -5.07 -11.04 6.14
CA VAL A 157 -5.14 -9.75 5.45
C VAL A 157 -6.46 -9.08 5.74
N SER A 158 -6.40 -7.81 6.15
CA SER A 158 -7.55 -6.94 6.36
C SER A 158 -7.46 -5.76 5.39
N PHE A 159 -8.51 -5.50 4.64
CA PHE A 159 -8.57 -4.44 3.64
C PHE A 159 -9.43 -3.28 4.14
N VAL A 160 -8.97 -2.05 3.93
CA VAL A 160 -9.70 -0.84 4.34
C VAL A 160 -10.21 -0.11 3.10
N GLU A 161 -11.45 -0.41 2.70
CA GLU A 161 -12.02 0.00 1.41
C GLU A 161 -12.13 1.52 1.23
N ASP A 162 -12.43 2.27 2.28
CA ASP A 162 -12.53 3.73 2.26
C ASP A 162 -11.18 4.45 2.39
N ALA A 163 -10.09 3.68 2.60
CA ALA A 163 -8.71 4.16 2.61
C ALA A 163 -7.92 3.68 1.38
N MET A 164 -8.59 3.30 0.29
CA MET A 164 -7.94 2.94 -0.97
C MET A 164 -8.71 3.45 -2.18
N THR A 165 -8.01 3.60 -3.31
CA THR A 165 -8.59 4.01 -4.59
C THR A 165 -7.79 3.44 -5.75
N ASP A 166 -8.30 3.59 -6.95
CA ASP A 166 -7.69 3.10 -8.18
C ASP A 166 -7.82 4.12 -9.33
N LEU A 167 -7.10 3.91 -10.41
CA LEU A 167 -7.20 4.69 -11.64
C LEU A 167 -8.44 4.31 -12.46
N LEU A 168 -8.93 3.07 -12.30
CA LEU A 168 -10.06 2.49 -13.03
C LEU A 168 -11.13 1.98 -12.07
N ALA A 169 -12.36 2.49 -12.20
CA ALA A 169 -13.49 2.09 -11.34
C ALA A 169 -13.76 0.58 -11.41
N SER A 170 -13.73 -0.01 -12.62
CA SER A 170 -13.96 -1.45 -12.80
C SER A 170 -12.88 -2.32 -12.14
N ALA A 171 -11.62 -1.87 -12.13
CA ALA A 171 -10.53 -2.59 -11.46
C ALA A 171 -10.67 -2.49 -9.94
N HIS A 172 -10.98 -1.30 -9.42
CA HIS A 172 -11.26 -1.08 -8.00
C HIS A 172 -12.37 -1.99 -7.49
N GLU A 173 -13.53 -1.96 -8.17
CA GLU A 173 -14.69 -2.77 -7.84
C GLU A 173 -14.40 -4.28 -7.90
N ASN A 174 -13.70 -4.73 -8.95
CA ASN A 174 -13.31 -6.13 -9.07
C ASN A 174 -12.43 -6.60 -7.91
N SER A 175 -11.45 -5.79 -7.51
CA SER A 175 -10.59 -6.12 -6.36
C SER A 175 -11.42 -6.25 -5.08
N LEU A 176 -12.31 -5.28 -4.79
CA LEU A 176 -13.12 -5.25 -3.58
C LEU A 176 -14.13 -6.40 -3.51
N THR A 177 -14.79 -6.72 -4.63
CA THR A 177 -15.92 -7.66 -4.63
C THR A 177 -15.55 -9.10 -4.99
N ALA A 178 -14.56 -9.27 -5.87
CA ALA A 178 -14.20 -10.59 -6.38
C ALA A 178 -12.89 -11.16 -5.78
N ILE A 179 -11.90 -10.31 -5.48
CA ILE A 179 -10.56 -10.78 -5.12
C ILE A 179 -10.35 -10.74 -3.59
N PHE A 180 -10.55 -9.59 -2.96
CA PHE A 180 -10.25 -9.40 -1.54
C PHE A 180 -11.01 -10.34 -0.60
N PRO A 181 -12.31 -10.67 -0.85
CA PRO A 181 -13.03 -11.65 -0.01
C PRO A 181 -12.44 -13.07 -0.04
N ARG A 182 -11.55 -13.37 -1.00
CA ARG A 182 -10.82 -14.64 -1.08
C ARG A 182 -9.47 -14.61 -0.36
N LEU A 183 -8.95 -13.42 -0.09
CA LEU A 183 -7.63 -13.21 0.51
C LEU A 183 -7.71 -12.82 1.99
N GLY A 184 -8.86 -12.27 2.43
CA GLY A 184 -9.03 -11.76 3.77
C GLY A 184 -10.39 -11.11 4.00
N GLU A 185 -10.45 -10.20 4.96
CA GLU A 185 -11.67 -9.49 5.35
C GLU A 185 -11.63 -8.02 4.89
N VAL A 186 -12.78 -7.52 4.41
CA VAL A 186 -12.94 -6.13 3.96
C VAL A 186 -13.75 -5.35 4.98
N GLY A 187 -13.27 -4.16 5.35
CA GLY A 187 -13.95 -3.23 6.23
C GLY A 187 -13.58 -1.79 5.96
N THR A 188 -14.03 -0.90 6.83
CA THR A 188 -13.79 0.54 6.75
C THR A 188 -12.75 1.00 7.76
N THR A 189 -12.26 2.22 7.62
CA THR A 189 -11.40 2.87 8.61
C THR A 189 -12.03 2.83 10.01
N ASP A 190 -13.32 3.13 10.12
CA ASP A 190 -14.04 3.11 11.40
C ASP A 190 -14.04 1.72 12.02
N SER A 191 -14.29 0.66 11.24
CA SER A 191 -14.28 -0.71 11.75
C SER A 191 -12.90 -1.14 12.29
N VAL A 192 -11.82 -0.71 11.64
CA VAL A 192 -10.46 -0.97 12.13
C VAL A 192 -10.18 -0.21 13.43
N VAL A 193 -10.53 1.08 13.48
CA VAL A 193 -10.34 1.92 14.68
C VAL A 193 -11.09 1.33 15.87
N GLU A 194 -12.36 0.96 15.70
CA GLU A 194 -13.16 0.33 16.75
C GLU A 194 -12.56 -0.99 17.27
N LEU A 195 -12.04 -1.83 16.38
CA LEU A 195 -11.38 -3.07 16.78
C LEU A 195 -10.07 -2.82 17.55
N LEU A 196 -9.34 -1.76 17.23
CA LEU A 196 -8.14 -1.36 17.95
C LEU A 196 -8.45 -0.78 19.34
N GLU A 197 -9.55 -0.05 19.49
CA GLU A 197 -9.99 0.54 20.77
C GLU A 197 -10.54 -0.50 21.77
N LYS A 198 -10.97 -1.66 21.30
CA LYS A 198 -11.51 -2.76 22.12
C LYS A 198 -10.43 -3.73 22.64
N ARG A 199 -9.16 -3.47 22.39
CA ARG A 199 -8.02 -4.34 22.77
C ARG A 199 -7.59 -4.26 24.22
#